data_c2c8e11ffb9eed455386bbc57edf029c
#
_entry.id   c2c8e11ffb9eed455386bbc57edf029c
#
_cell.length_a   1.000
_cell.length_b   1.000
_cell.length_c   1.000
_cell.angle_alpha   90.00
_cell.angle_beta   90.00
_cell.angle_gamma   90.00
#
_symmetry.space_group_name_H-M   'P 1'
#
loop_
_entity.id
_entity.type
_entity.pdbx_description
1 polymer ?
#
loop_
_entity_poly.entity_id
_entity_poly.type
_entity_poly.pdbx_seq_one_letter_code
_entity_poly.pdbx_strand_id
1 'polypeptide(L)'
;MPCNEIEVGRRYALLLILLSLAASANAHADEAKNLAQSIPELSALEPDLEALYKDLHAHPELAFHETRTAETLAKRVRALGFEVTAGVGGTGIVALMHNGPGPVVMLRTELDALPIEEKTGLSFASKAKGVNAEGTVVPVAHACGHDLHMTGWYGTAEIMSRRRNAWHGTLMLVAQPAEETNRGAAAMLADGLFTRFQKPDFALSMHDEPSLPSGVVGFHAGFFRASLDSVDVTIYGRGGHGAKPQMTVDPIVIAARAILGIQTIVSRETDPLSPAVVTIGAIHGGTVSNIIPDEVRMLMTVRSYDHRVRERILASIKRQLDAEAAAADAPSLPSIKIEPGAESVYNDPELTARLVAALRRGLGPDSAVEMPAKMTSEDFSAYGRAGVRAVLLHIGAVNPAALASGTKLPDLHSPLWYPELEPTLRSLVAAEVVMLTELLVAPSF
;
A
#
# COMPACT_ATOMS: atom_id res chain seq x y z
N MET A 1 -23.23 16.69 52.03
CA MET A 1 -22.36 15.52 51.74
C MET A 1 -22.72 14.99 50.39
N PRO A 2 -21.85 15.21 49.38
CA PRO A 2 -21.65 14.25 48.32
C PRO A 2 -20.20 14.31 47.82
N CYS A 3 -19.26 13.64 48.49
CA CYS A 3 -17.87 13.57 48.03
C CYS A 3 -17.35 12.14 47.85
N ASN A 4 -18.09 11.07 48.26
CA ASN A 4 -17.58 9.72 48.24
C ASN A 4 -17.88 8.90 46.97
N GLU A 5 -18.85 9.29 46.15
CA GLU A 5 -19.20 8.47 44.95
C GLU A 5 -18.26 8.72 43.74
N ILE A 6 -17.64 9.89 43.66
CA ILE A 6 -16.73 10.24 42.55
C ILE A 6 -15.37 9.51 42.75
N GLU A 7 -14.94 9.31 43.96
CA GLU A 7 -13.67 8.66 44.28
C GLU A 7 -13.72 7.14 44.08
N VAL A 8 -14.88 6.53 44.40
CA VAL A 8 -15.15 5.10 44.16
C VAL A 8 -15.20 4.82 42.65
N GLY A 9 -15.90 5.64 41.85
CA GLY A 9 -15.96 5.51 40.39
C GLY A 9 -14.58 5.60 39.70
N ARG A 10 -13.70 6.50 40.17
CA ARG A 10 -12.33 6.62 39.67
C ARG A 10 -11.45 5.39 40.01
N ARG A 11 -11.60 4.80 41.18
CA ARG A 11 -10.87 3.59 41.57
C ARG A 11 -11.32 2.36 40.78
N TYR A 12 -12.62 2.21 40.47
CA TYR A 12 -13.11 1.14 39.59
C TYR A 12 -12.70 1.32 38.15
N ALA A 13 -12.68 2.57 37.63
CA ALA A 13 -12.19 2.83 36.28
C ALA A 13 -10.69 2.54 36.15
N LEU A 14 -9.86 2.91 37.13
CA LEU A 14 -8.43 2.56 37.17
C LEU A 14 -8.20 1.05 37.26
N LEU A 15 -9.00 0.35 38.05
CA LEU A 15 -8.90 -1.10 38.20
C LEU A 15 -9.28 -1.84 36.90
N LEU A 16 -10.31 -1.36 36.19
CA LEU A 16 -10.72 -1.87 34.87
C LEU A 16 -9.66 -1.62 33.80
N ILE A 17 -9.01 -0.46 33.82
CA ILE A 17 -7.91 -0.12 32.90
C ILE A 17 -6.67 -1.00 33.20
N LEU A 18 -6.34 -1.20 34.49
CA LEU A 18 -5.23 -2.07 34.87
C LEU A 18 -5.50 -3.54 34.54
N LEU A 19 -6.73 -4.00 34.68
CA LEU A 19 -7.14 -5.37 34.33
C LEU A 19 -7.14 -5.57 32.80
N SER A 20 -7.52 -4.55 32.00
CA SER A 20 -7.45 -4.62 30.54
C SER A 20 -6.00 -4.57 30.02
N LEU A 21 -5.11 -3.81 30.67
CA LEU A 21 -3.68 -3.77 30.35
C LEU A 21 -2.98 -5.09 30.72
N ALA A 22 -3.34 -5.71 31.84
CA ALA A 22 -2.82 -7.02 32.24
C ALA A 22 -3.35 -8.15 31.34
N ALA A 23 -4.59 -8.06 30.86
CA ALA A 23 -5.17 -9.01 29.93
C ALA A 23 -4.51 -8.91 28.54
N SER A 24 -4.23 -7.69 28.07
CA SER A 24 -3.52 -7.50 26.80
C SER A 24 -2.05 -7.96 26.86
N ALA A 25 -1.34 -7.73 27.98
CA ALA A 25 0.02 -8.22 28.16
C ALA A 25 0.10 -9.75 28.21
N ASN A 26 -0.88 -10.42 28.84
CA ASN A 26 -0.96 -11.87 28.83
C ASN A 26 -1.35 -12.45 27.48
N ALA A 27 -2.23 -11.80 26.72
CA ALA A 27 -2.59 -12.18 25.35
C ALA A 27 -1.35 -12.16 24.44
N HIS A 28 -0.52 -11.11 24.50
CA HIS A 28 0.71 -11.03 23.71
C HIS A 28 1.77 -12.06 24.13
N ALA A 29 1.87 -12.40 25.41
CA ALA A 29 2.78 -13.46 25.86
C ALA A 29 2.33 -14.86 25.39
N ASP A 30 1.02 -15.11 25.31
CA ASP A 30 0.47 -16.35 24.78
C ASP A 30 0.55 -16.41 23.25
N GLU A 31 0.43 -15.29 22.58
CA GLU A 31 0.60 -15.14 21.12
C GLU A 31 2.06 -15.41 20.70
N ALA A 32 3.03 -14.84 21.41
CA ALA A 32 4.45 -15.13 21.20
C ALA A 32 4.79 -16.61 21.42
N LYS A 33 4.15 -17.29 22.40
CA LYS A 33 4.29 -18.73 22.60
C LYS A 33 3.69 -19.55 21.46
N ASN A 34 2.50 -19.18 20.98
CA ASN A 34 1.84 -19.83 19.85
C ASN A 34 2.68 -19.70 18.57
N LEU A 35 3.25 -18.52 18.31
CA LEU A 35 4.12 -18.25 17.16
C LEU A 35 5.40 -19.11 17.22
N ALA A 36 6.07 -19.15 18.37
CA ALA A 36 7.28 -19.95 18.57
C ALA A 36 7.02 -21.47 18.44
N GLN A 37 5.80 -21.93 18.77
CA GLN A 37 5.39 -23.33 18.58
C GLN A 37 5.04 -23.63 17.12
N SER A 38 4.50 -22.67 16.38
CA SER A 38 4.07 -22.83 14.99
C SER A 38 5.25 -22.86 14.02
N ILE A 39 6.29 -22.04 14.26
CA ILE A 39 7.46 -21.92 13.38
C ILE A 39 8.74 -21.80 14.23
N PRO A 40 9.20 -22.92 14.83
CA PRO A 40 10.38 -22.91 15.70
C PRO A 40 11.68 -22.50 14.99
N GLU A 41 11.75 -22.66 13.65
CA GLU A 41 12.91 -22.25 12.84
C GLU A 41 13.12 -20.74 12.79
N LEU A 42 12.05 -19.96 13.01
CA LEU A 42 12.08 -18.50 12.86
C LEU A 42 13.08 -17.85 13.82
N SER A 43 13.14 -18.30 15.09
CA SER A 43 14.10 -17.76 16.06
C SER A 43 15.56 -17.96 15.65
N ALA A 44 15.88 -19.01 14.87
CA ALA A 44 17.22 -19.22 14.36
C ALA A 44 17.56 -18.31 13.17
N LEU A 45 16.53 -17.78 12.47
CA LEU A 45 16.71 -16.90 11.31
C LEU A 45 16.74 -15.41 11.69
N GLU A 46 16.22 -15.04 12.85
CA GLU A 46 16.09 -13.64 13.28
C GLU A 46 17.37 -12.79 13.11
N PRO A 47 18.56 -13.27 13.50
CA PRO A 47 19.77 -12.45 13.34
C PRO A 47 20.11 -12.15 11.87
N ASP A 48 19.87 -13.10 10.94
CA ASP A 48 20.09 -12.90 9.51
C ASP A 48 19.01 -12.00 8.90
N LEU A 49 17.76 -12.15 9.32
CA LEU A 49 16.65 -11.29 8.88
C LEU A 49 16.83 -9.85 9.37
N GLU A 50 17.23 -9.66 10.63
CA GLU A 50 17.53 -8.33 11.16
C GLU A 50 18.69 -7.66 10.41
N ALA A 51 19.73 -8.42 10.09
CA ALA A 51 20.86 -7.93 9.30
C ALA A 51 20.42 -7.56 7.87
N LEU A 52 19.58 -8.36 7.23
CA LEU A 52 19.01 -8.05 5.91
C LEU A 52 18.15 -6.80 5.96
N TYR A 53 17.26 -6.68 6.92
CA TYR A 53 16.42 -5.49 7.10
C TYR A 53 17.27 -4.22 7.20
N LYS A 54 18.25 -4.21 8.08
CA LYS A 54 19.15 -3.04 8.28
C LYS A 54 19.95 -2.69 7.03
N ASP A 55 20.35 -3.71 6.26
CA ASP A 55 21.06 -3.50 5.00
C ASP A 55 20.16 -2.89 3.93
N LEU A 56 18.92 -3.39 3.77
CA LEU A 56 17.94 -2.83 2.83
C LEU A 56 17.54 -1.41 3.24
N HIS A 57 17.24 -1.20 4.52
CA HIS A 57 16.89 0.11 5.08
C HIS A 57 17.95 1.19 4.85
N ALA A 58 19.23 0.82 5.00
CA ALA A 58 20.36 1.75 4.82
C ALA A 58 20.65 2.06 3.34
N HIS A 59 20.14 1.25 2.39
CA HIS A 59 20.45 1.36 0.96
C HIS A 59 19.19 1.33 0.09
N PRO A 60 18.19 2.18 0.35
CA PRO A 60 16.95 2.24 -0.42
C PRO A 60 17.21 2.77 -1.83
N GLU A 61 16.43 2.29 -2.79
CA GLU A 61 16.48 2.69 -4.19
C GLU A 61 15.09 3.14 -4.67
N LEU A 62 15.04 4.12 -5.57
CA LEU A 62 13.79 4.64 -6.13
C LEU A 62 13.19 3.67 -7.15
N ALA A 63 11.90 3.88 -7.44
CA ALA A 63 11.12 3.14 -8.44
C ALA A 63 11.87 2.97 -9.77
N PHE A 64 11.96 1.75 -10.28
CA PHE A 64 12.72 1.29 -11.45
C PHE A 64 14.25 1.47 -11.38
N HIS A 65 14.79 1.79 -10.21
CA HIS A 65 16.23 1.87 -9.96
C HIS A 65 16.72 0.85 -8.93
N GLU A 66 15.87 -0.10 -8.50
CA GLU A 66 16.07 -1.05 -7.40
C GLU A 66 17.09 -2.18 -7.76
N THR A 67 18.19 -1.81 -8.42
CA THR A 67 19.17 -2.77 -8.97
C THR A 67 19.88 -3.55 -7.87
N ARG A 68 20.44 -2.86 -6.86
CA ARG A 68 21.14 -3.47 -5.74
C ARG A 68 20.18 -4.32 -4.89
N THR A 69 19.00 -3.79 -4.62
CA THR A 69 17.95 -4.46 -3.86
C THR A 69 17.55 -5.76 -4.53
N ALA A 70 17.25 -5.71 -5.84
CA ALA A 70 16.91 -6.88 -6.64
C ALA A 70 18.05 -7.92 -6.68
N GLU A 71 19.30 -7.50 -6.91
CA GLU A 71 20.45 -8.40 -6.90
C GLU A 71 20.64 -9.09 -5.55
N THR A 72 20.48 -8.35 -4.45
CA THR A 72 20.60 -8.89 -3.09
C THR A 72 19.57 -9.97 -2.83
N LEU A 73 18.30 -9.72 -3.13
CA LEU A 73 17.21 -10.69 -2.94
C LEU A 73 17.35 -11.87 -3.91
N ALA A 74 17.65 -11.63 -5.20
CA ALA A 74 17.83 -12.70 -6.19
C ALA A 74 18.94 -13.66 -5.79
N LYS A 75 20.07 -13.14 -5.28
CA LYS A 75 21.17 -13.96 -4.77
C LYS A 75 20.75 -14.83 -3.60
N ARG A 76 20.03 -14.26 -2.64
CA ARG A 76 19.56 -14.95 -1.44
C ARG A 76 18.58 -16.09 -1.78
N VAL A 77 17.52 -15.82 -2.56
CA VAL A 77 16.52 -16.85 -2.89
C VAL A 77 17.10 -17.91 -3.84
N ARG A 78 18.06 -17.56 -4.70
CA ARG A 78 18.79 -18.55 -5.51
C ARG A 78 19.58 -19.55 -4.65
N ALA A 79 20.18 -19.07 -3.55
CA ALA A 79 20.90 -19.91 -2.60
C ALA A 79 19.97 -20.91 -1.87
N LEU A 80 18.67 -20.59 -1.77
CA LEU A 80 17.63 -21.49 -1.21
C LEU A 80 17.15 -22.58 -2.22
N GLY A 81 17.63 -22.52 -3.47
CA GLY A 81 17.27 -23.48 -4.52
C GLY A 81 16.07 -23.07 -5.38
N PHE A 82 15.66 -21.80 -5.37
CA PHE A 82 14.67 -21.29 -6.32
C PHE A 82 15.27 -21.07 -7.70
N GLU A 83 14.48 -21.31 -8.74
CA GLU A 83 14.77 -20.91 -10.11
C GLU A 83 14.46 -19.42 -10.29
N VAL A 84 15.51 -18.59 -10.41
CA VAL A 84 15.40 -17.14 -10.34
C VAL A 84 15.58 -16.49 -11.71
N THR A 85 14.56 -15.76 -12.16
CA THR A 85 14.60 -14.84 -13.31
C THR A 85 14.56 -13.41 -12.78
N ALA A 86 15.60 -12.64 -13.04
CA ALA A 86 15.67 -11.20 -12.72
C ALA A 86 15.39 -10.34 -13.96
N GLY A 87 15.11 -9.07 -13.74
CA GLY A 87 14.85 -8.09 -14.81
C GLY A 87 13.44 -8.17 -15.39
N VAL A 88 12.49 -8.77 -14.69
CA VAL A 88 11.08 -8.85 -15.14
C VAL A 88 10.37 -7.52 -14.83
N GLY A 89 9.91 -6.86 -15.86
CA GLY A 89 9.29 -5.53 -15.72
C GLY A 89 10.27 -4.43 -15.30
N GLY A 90 11.55 -4.57 -15.61
CA GLY A 90 12.63 -3.66 -15.23
C GLY A 90 13.59 -4.29 -14.22
N THR A 91 13.47 -4.00 -12.94
CA THR A 91 14.31 -4.56 -11.87
C THR A 91 13.66 -5.74 -11.14
N GLY A 92 12.42 -6.12 -11.48
CA GLY A 92 11.66 -7.15 -10.78
C GLY A 92 12.27 -8.55 -10.86
N ILE A 93 11.87 -9.41 -9.91
CA ILE A 93 12.33 -10.79 -9.78
C ILE A 93 11.12 -11.73 -9.79
N VAL A 94 11.27 -12.85 -10.47
CA VAL A 94 10.40 -14.02 -10.33
C VAL A 94 11.26 -15.20 -9.92
N ALA A 95 10.91 -15.84 -8.80
CA ALA A 95 11.61 -17.00 -8.31
C ALA A 95 10.62 -18.15 -8.09
N LEU A 96 10.88 -19.31 -8.68
CA LEU A 96 10.00 -20.47 -8.66
C LEU A 96 10.62 -21.62 -7.87
N MET A 97 9.81 -22.26 -7.03
CA MET A 97 10.15 -23.53 -6.42
C MET A 97 9.02 -24.53 -6.68
N HIS A 98 9.33 -25.56 -7.47
CA HIS A 98 8.41 -26.66 -7.76
C HIS A 98 8.52 -27.76 -6.71
N ASN A 99 7.37 -28.21 -6.21
CA ASN A 99 7.30 -29.26 -5.18
C ASN A 99 6.16 -30.25 -5.45
N GLY A 100 6.17 -30.87 -6.61
CA GLY A 100 5.16 -31.84 -7.05
C GLY A 100 3.89 -31.20 -7.61
N PRO A 101 2.87 -32.01 -7.91
CA PRO A 101 1.58 -31.53 -8.40
C PRO A 101 0.85 -30.72 -7.35
N GLY A 102 0.17 -29.65 -7.76
CA GLY A 102 -0.60 -28.79 -6.87
C GLY A 102 -0.80 -27.39 -7.46
N PRO A 103 -1.37 -26.47 -6.70
CA PRO A 103 -1.62 -25.10 -7.14
C PRO A 103 -0.31 -24.31 -7.31
N VAL A 104 -0.40 -23.23 -8.07
CA VAL A 104 0.64 -22.20 -8.13
C VAL A 104 0.19 -21.05 -7.23
N VAL A 105 0.97 -20.75 -6.20
CA VAL A 105 0.68 -19.66 -5.25
C VAL A 105 1.78 -18.62 -5.35
N MET A 106 1.39 -17.40 -5.64
CA MET A 106 2.26 -16.24 -5.71
C MET A 106 2.29 -15.51 -4.36
N LEU A 107 3.50 -15.23 -3.87
CA LEU A 107 3.75 -14.29 -2.77
C LEU A 107 4.52 -13.10 -3.33
N ARG A 108 3.96 -11.89 -3.21
CA ARG A 108 4.54 -10.66 -3.72
C ARG A 108 5.08 -9.79 -2.61
N THR A 109 6.22 -9.15 -2.85
CA THR A 109 6.77 -8.01 -2.11
C THR A 109 7.09 -6.87 -3.07
N GLU A 110 7.31 -5.67 -2.55
CA GLU A 110 7.74 -4.45 -3.24
C GLU A 110 9.24 -4.25 -3.05
N LEU A 111 9.90 -3.54 -4.01
CA LEU A 111 11.35 -3.30 -3.98
C LEU A 111 11.72 -1.84 -3.71
N ASP A 112 10.85 -0.90 -4.12
CA ASP A 112 11.17 0.52 -4.21
C ASP A 112 10.99 1.29 -2.89
N ALA A 113 11.60 2.47 -2.87
CA ALA A 113 11.56 3.42 -1.77
C ALA A 113 11.16 4.82 -2.25
N LEU A 114 10.93 5.72 -1.31
CA LEU A 114 10.40 7.06 -1.53
C LEU A 114 11.49 8.13 -1.55
N PRO A 115 11.28 9.24 -2.31
CA PRO A 115 12.16 10.41 -2.32
C PRO A 115 12.00 11.26 -1.04
N ILE A 116 12.27 10.67 0.11
CA ILE A 116 12.07 11.27 1.45
C ILE A 116 13.40 11.27 2.21
N GLU A 117 13.70 12.37 2.90
CA GLU A 117 14.81 12.43 3.85
C GLU A 117 14.41 11.78 5.17
N GLU A 118 15.07 10.70 5.54
CA GLU A 118 14.80 10.00 6.79
C GLU A 118 15.23 10.81 8.02
N LYS A 119 14.38 10.84 9.05
CA LYS A 119 14.58 11.55 10.32
C LYS A 119 14.28 10.69 11.55
N THR A 120 14.33 9.37 11.41
CA THR A 120 14.04 8.41 12.50
C THR A 120 15.08 8.47 13.62
N GLY A 121 16.32 8.82 13.30
CA GLY A 121 17.44 8.79 14.26
C GLY A 121 18.01 7.40 14.50
N LEU A 122 17.63 6.40 13.72
CA LEU A 122 18.18 5.04 13.79
C LEU A 122 19.67 5.03 13.44
N SER A 123 20.44 4.14 14.05
CA SER A 123 21.88 4.02 13.79
C SER A 123 22.20 3.56 12.35
N PHE A 124 21.23 2.93 11.70
CA PHE A 124 21.27 2.45 10.31
C PHE A 124 20.35 3.25 9.39
N ALA A 125 19.89 4.44 9.81
CA ALA A 125 19.06 5.33 9.01
C ALA A 125 19.69 5.60 7.65
N SER A 126 18.86 5.68 6.61
CA SER A 126 19.29 5.92 5.24
C SER A 126 20.00 7.26 5.08
N LYS A 127 21.11 7.25 4.34
CA LYS A 127 21.80 8.42 3.80
C LYS A 127 21.89 8.38 2.28
N ALA A 128 21.13 7.47 1.69
CA ALA A 128 21.10 7.25 0.26
C ALA A 128 20.54 8.46 -0.49
N LYS A 129 20.98 8.63 -1.71
CA LYS A 129 20.43 9.61 -2.66
C LYS A 129 20.17 8.93 -3.99
N GLY A 130 19.08 9.32 -4.63
CA GLY A 130 18.69 8.85 -5.96
C GLY A 130 18.39 10.02 -6.87
N VAL A 131 18.22 9.74 -8.15
CA VAL A 131 17.76 10.71 -9.15
C VAL A 131 16.29 10.40 -9.44
N ASN A 132 15.39 11.36 -9.18
CA ASN A 132 13.98 11.19 -9.44
C ASN A 132 13.64 11.35 -10.94
N ALA A 133 12.38 11.16 -11.31
CA ALA A 133 11.93 11.23 -12.70
C ALA A 133 12.16 12.61 -13.37
N GLU A 134 12.28 13.66 -12.56
CA GLU A 134 12.57 15.04 -13.01
C GLU A 134 14.08 15.30 -13.15
N GLY A 135 14.94 14.30 -12.92
CA GLY A 135 16.40 14.44 -13.00
C GLY A 135 17.03 15.13 -11.78
N THR A 136 16.28 15.30 -10.70
CA THR A 136 16.75 15.93 -9.47
C THR A 136 17.31 14.90 -8.50
N VAL A 137 18.46 15.21 -7.90
CA VAL A 137 19.04 14.39 -6.81
C VAL A 137 18.25 14.62 -5.53
N VAL A 138 17.66 13.56 -5.00
CA VAL A 138 16.80 13.57 -3.80
C VAL A 138 17.32 12.56 -2.77
N PRO A 139 17.08 12.78 -1.46
CA PRO A 139 17.29 11.74 -0.45
C PRO A 139 16.28 10.61 -0.67
N VAL A 140 16.64 9.39 -0.24
CA VAL A 140 15.77 8.20 -0.41
C VAL A 140 15.64 7.46 0.91
N ALA A 141 14.43 7.02 1.25
CA ALA A 141 14.17 6.22 2.45
C ALA A 141 12.99 5.25 2.25
N HIS A 142 13.05 4.09 2.94
CA HIS A 142 11.94 3.17 3.04
C HIS A 142 10.89 3.68 4.06
N ALA A 143 10.16 4.72 3.69
CA ALA A 143 9.12 5.30 4.54
C ALA A 143 7.73 4.64 4.35
N CYS A 144 7.66 3.53 3.59
CA CYS A 144 6.47 2.69 3.39
C CYS A 144 6.69 1.22 3.83
N GLY A 145 7.80 0.92 4.52
CA GLY A 145 8.05 -0.40 5.09
C GLY A 145 8.40 -1.52 4.10
N HIS A 146 8.71 -1.20 2.82
CA HIS A 146 9.03 -2.23 1.82
C HIS A 146 10.28 -3.06 2.18
N ASP A 147 11.22 -2.51 2.90
CA ASP A 147 12.37 -3.22 3.49
C ASP A 147 11.95 -4.31 4.49
N LEU A 148 10.92 -4.04 5.30
CA LEU A 148 10.28 -5.03 6.17
C LEU A 148 9.58 -6.12 5.36
N HIS A 149 8.82 -5.73 4.32
CA HIS A 149 8.12 -6.68 3.45
C HIS A 149 9.09 -7.60 2.72
N MET A 150 10.14 -7.06 2.12
CA MET A 150 11.21 -7.83 1.46
C MET A 150 11.89 -8.80 2.41
N THR A 151 12.15 -8.36 3.64
CA THR A 151 12.77 -9.20 4.67
C THR A 151 11.86 -10.34 5.09
N GLY A 152 10.57 -10.07 5.30
CA GLY A 152 9.54 -11.07 5.60
C GLY A 152 9.40 -12.10 4.46
N TRP A 153 9.27 -11.61 3.23
CA TRP A 153 9.21 -12.42 2.02
C TRP A 153 10.42 -13.37 1.89
N TYR A 154 11.65 -12.89 2.18
CA TYR A 154 12.84 -13.74 2.19
C TYR A 154 12.80 -14.76 3.33
N GLY A 155 12.43 -14.36 4.54
CA GLY A 155 12.29 -15.27 5.69
C GLY A 155 11.27 -16.37 5.42
N THR A 156 10.15 -16.03 4.79
CA THR A 156 9.12 -16.96 4.34
C THR A 156 9.66 -17.91 3.27
N ALA A 157 10.42 -17.42 2.29
CA ALA A 157 11.07 -18.25 1.28
C ALA A 157 12.00 -19.29 1.90
N GLU A 158 12.77 -18.88 2.89
CA GLU A 158 13.72 -19.77 3.57
C GLU A 158 13.00 -20.86 4.37
N ILE A 159 11.95 -20.52 5.13
CA ILE A 159 11.17 -21.52 5.87
C ILE A 159 10.47 -22.50 4.92
N MET A 160 9.82 -22.00 3.87
CA MET A 160 9.13 -22.83 2.87
C MET A 160 10.12 -23.77 2.13
N SER A 161 11.33 -23.29 1.85
CA SER A 161 12.38 -24.11 1.22
C SER A 161 12.84 -25.29 2.11
N ARG A 162 12.88 -25.10 3.43
CA ARG A 162 13.21 -26.11 4.42
C ARG A 162 12.07 -27.10 4.68
N ARG A 163 10.81 -26.65 4.57
CA ARG A 163 9.59 -27.42 4.86
C ARG A 163 8.96 -28.06 3.62
N ARG A 164 9.74 -28.43 2.61
CA ARG A 164 9.21 -29.01 1.35
C ARG A 164 8.34 -30.26 1.53
N ASN A 165 8.49 -30.97 2.63
CA ASN A 165 7.64 -32.12 2.97
C ASN A 165 6.24 -31.74 3.50
N ALA A 166 6.01 -30.46 3.79
CA ALA A 166 4.75 -29.96 4.35
C ALA A 166 3.82 -29.32 3.31
N TRP A 167 4.24 -29.20 2.05
CA TRP A 167 3.44 -28.54 1.01
C TRP A 167 3.68 -29.16 -0.37
N HIS A 168 2.75 -28.90 -1.31
CA HIS A 168 2.80 -29.36 -2.70
C HIS A 168 2.38 -28.23 -3.65
N GLY A 169 2.82 -28.30 -4.90
CA GLY A 169 2.53 -27.31 -5.93
C GLY A 169 3.75 -26.47 -6.29
N THR A 170 3.52 -25.24 -6.67
CA THR A 170 4.56 -24.27 -7.03
C THR A 170 4.45 -23.01 -6.20
N LEU A 171 5.51 -22.71 -5.44
CA LEU A 171 5.66 -21.40 -4.82
C LEU A 171 6.31 -20.44 -5.83
N MET A 172 5.59 -19.38 -6.20
CA MET A 172 6.05 -18.30 -7.04
C MET A 172 6.31 -17.07 -6.17
N LEU A 173 7.57 -16.73 -5.98
CA LEU A 173 7.98 -15.52 -5.28
C LEU A 173 8.16 -14.38 -6.29
N VAL A 174 7.50 -13.26 -6.07
CA VAL A 174 7.58 -12.07 -6.91
C VAL A 174 8.09 -10.91 -6.07
N ALA A 175 9.23 -10.33 -6.46
CA ALA A 175 9.69 -9.06 -5.92
C ALA A 175 9.47 -8.01 -7.01
N GLN A 176 8.51 -7.12 -6.76
CA GLN A 176 7.96 -6.18 -7.73
C GLN A 176 8.63 -4.82 -7.61
N PRO A 177 9.07 -4.19 -8.72
CA PRO A 177 9.57 -2.81 -8.71
C PRO A 177 8.44 -1.80 -8.64
N ALA A 178 8.76 -0.55 -8.36
CA ALA A 178 7.99 0.65 -8.68
C ALA A 178 6.51 0.66 -8.22
N GLU A 179 6.24 0.15 -7.01
CA GLU A 179 4.90 0.20 -6.41
C GLU A 179 4.48 1.65 -6.13
N GLU A 180 5.38 2.47 -5.57
CA GLU A 180 5.12 3.86 -5.17
C GLU A 180 4.73 4.78 -6.35
N THR A 181 5.01 4.33 -7.58
CA THR A 181 4.54 4.99 -8.80
C THR A 181 3.30 4.34 -9.40
N ASN A 182 2.75 3.28 -8.79
CA ASN A 182 1.64 2.46 -9.27
C ASN A 182 1.88 1.87 -10.68
N ARG A 183 3.13 1.53 -11.01
CA ARG A 183 3.53 1.08 -12.36
C ARG A 183 4.19 -0.30 -12.40
N GLY A 184 4.66 -0.79 -11.28
CA GLY A 184 5.49 -1.99 -11.21
C GLY A 184 4.75 -3.27 -11.61
N ALA A 185 3.57 -3.51 -11.06
CA ALA A 185 2.77 -4.68 -11.41
C ALA A 185 2.39 -4.69 -12.90
N ALA A 186 1.99 -3.53 -13.44
CA ALA A 186 1.69 -3.38 -14.87
C ALA A 186 2.92 -3.65 -15.74
N ALA A 187 4.11 -3.17 -15.35
CA ALA A 187 5.36 -3.41 -16.05
C ALA A 187 5.72 -4.90 -16.06
N MET A 188 5.59 -5.60 -14.93
CA MET A 188 5.83 -7.04 -14.86
C MET A 188 4.84 -7.84 -15.72
N LEU A 189 3.56 -7.49 -15.69
CA LEU A 189 2.53 -8.12 -16.54
C LEU A 189 2.80 -7.87 -18.04
N ALA A 190 3.18 -6.65 -18.42
CA ALA A 190 3.54 -6.30 -19.80
C ALA A 190 4.79 -7.02 -20.29
N ASP A 191 5.77 -7.27 -19.40
CA ASP A 191 6.96 -8.11 -19.70
C ASP A 191 6.66 -9.61 -19.67
N GLY A 192 5.41 -10.00 -19.50
CA GLY A 192 4.95 -11.37 -19.64
C GLY A 192 4.95 -12.19 -18.36
N LEU A 193 4.79 -11.61 -17.19
CA LEU A 193 4.74 -12.33 -15.92
C LEU A 193 3.81 -13.56 -15.96
N PHE A 194 2.64 -13.45 -16.60
CA PHE A 194 1.67 -14.55 -16.71
C PHE A 194 1.66 -15.26 -18.07
N THR A 195 2.65 -14.99 -18.92
CA THR A 195 2.82 -15.67 -20.22
C THR A 195 4.17 -16.39 -20.34
N ARG A 196 5.20 -15.87 -19.67
CA ARG A 196 6.53 -16.49 -19.55
C ARG A 196 6.55 -17.52 -18.40
N PHE A 197 5.77 -17.26 -17.36
CA PHE A 197 5.63 -18.11 -16.19
C PHE A 197 4.20 -18.60 -16.08
N GLN A 198 3.99 -19.71 -15.38
CA GLN A 198 2.64 -20.22 -15.14
C GLN A 198 1.84 -19.19 -14.34
N LYS A 199 0.65 -18.83 -14.85
CA LYS A 199 -0.26 -17.94 -14.14
C LYS A 199 -0.65 -18.56 -12.79
N PRO A 200 -0.53 -17.84 -11.67
CA PRO A 200 -0.87 -18.36 -10.35
C PRO A 200 -2.38 -18.53 -10.18
N ASP A 201 -2.76 -19.54 -9.39
CA ASP A 201 -4.13 -19.75 -8.93
C ASP A 201 -4.51 -18.71 -7.86
N PHE A 202 -3.52 -18.35 -7.01
CA PHE A 202 -3.68 -17.41 -5.90
C PHE A 202 -2.49 -16.44 -5.86
N ALA A 203 -2.77 -15.19 -5.51
CA ALA A 203 -1.77 -14.16 -5.28
C ALA A 203 -1.94 -13.56 -3.87
N LEU A 204 -0.87 -13.50 -3.12
CA LEU A 204 -0.82 -12.96 -1.77
C LEU A 204 0.18 -11.81 -1.70
N SER A 205 -0.14 -10.79 -0.92
CA SER A 205 0.80 -9.75 -0.47
C SER A 205 0.42 -9.31 0.94
N MET A 206 1.40 -8.85 1.71
CA MET A 206 1.18 -8.24 3.01
C MET A 206 1.86 -6.88 3.07
N HIS A 207 1.21 -5.90 3.69
CA HIS A 207 1.71 -4.54 3.84
C HIS A 207 1.68 -4.14 5.32
N ASP A 208 2.67 -3.41 5.80
CA ASP A 208 2.68 -2.90 7.17
C ASP A 208 1.58 -1.88 7.44
N GLU A 209 1.15 -1.80 8.70
CA GLU A 209 0.00 -1.00 9.11
C GLU A 209 0.25 -0.25 10.41
N PRO A 210 0.37 1.08 10.36
CA PRO A 210 0.66 1.89 11.54
C PRO A 210 -0.50 2.02 12.52
N SER A 211 -1.71 1.61 12.14
CA SER A 211 -2.88 1.67 13.03
C SER A 211 -3.15 0.36 13.77
N LEU A 212 -2.35 -0.69 13.52
CA LEU A 212 -2.48 -1.98 14.17
C LEU A 212 -1.25 -2.30 15.05
N PRO A 213 -1.47 -2.99 16.18
CA PRO A 213 -0.36 -3.45 17.00
C PRO A 213 0.44 -4.54 16.27
N SER A 214 1.77 -4.54 16.48
CA SER A 214 2.64 -5.61 16.00
C SER A 214 2.12 -6.98 16.50
N GLY A 215 2.16 -7.97 15.60
CA GLY A 215 1.61 -9.30 15.88
C GLY A 215 0.21 -9.56 15.32
N VAL A 216 -0.53 -8.54 14.94
CA VAL A 216 -1.91 -8.65 14.46
C VAL A 216 -1.99 -8.48 12.94
N VAL A 217 -2.71 -9.38 12.27
CA VAL A 217 -3.01 -9.29 10.84
C VAL A 217 -4.34 -8.57 10.63
N GLY A 218 -4.32 -7.49 9.86
CA GLY A 218 -5.53 -6.78 9.41
C GLY A 218 -6.04 -7.33 8.09
N PHE A 219 -7.35 -7.55 7.99
CA PHE A 219 -7.99 -8.02 6.75
C PHE A 219 -9.26 -7.25 6.41
N HIS A 220 -9.61 -7.25 5.12
CA HIS A 220 -10.90 -6.79 4.63
C HIS A 220 -11.27 -7.61 3.40
N ALA A 221 -12.49 -8.13 3.34
CA ALA A 221 -12.99 -8.86 2.19
C ALA A 221 -13.66 -7.90 1.20
N GLY A 222 -13.48 -8.10 -0.10
CA GLY A 222 -14.00 -7.18 -1.12
C GLY A 222 -13.05 -6.01 -1.39
N PHE A 223 -13.57 -4.83 -1.66
CA PHE A 223 -12.76 -3.64 -1.95
C PHE A 223 -11.97 -3.17 -0.73
N PHE A 224 -10.66 -3.19 -0.83
CA PHE A 224 -9.76 -2.88 0.29
C PHE A 224 -8.93 -1.61 0.10
N ARG A 225 -8.37 -1.39 -1.09
CA ARG A 225 -7.66 -0.16 -1.49
C ARG A 225 -8.36 0.49 -2.67
N ALA A 226 -8.40 1.82 -2.72
CA ALA A 226 -9.07 2.55 -3.79
C ALA A 226 -8.21 2.61 -5.06
N SER A 227 -8.88 2.84 -6.20
CA SER A 227 -8.21 3.28 -7.42
C SER A 227 -7.64 4.69 -7.26
N LEU A 228 -6.68 5.04 -8.10
CA LEU A 228 -6.10 6.38 -8.18
C LEU A 228 -6.03 6.82 -9.65
N ASP A 229 -6.55 8.00 -9.95
CA ASP A 229 -6.30 8.73 -11.19
C ASP A 229 -5.72 10.10 -10.88
N SER A 230 -4.72 10.49 -11.66
CA SER A 230 -4.22 11.86 -11.71
C SER A 230 -4.86 12.58 -12.87
N VAL A 231 -5.41 13.78 -12.62
CA VAL A 231 -6.08 14.59 -13.66
C VAL A 231 -5.43 15.95 -13.70
N ASP A 232 -4.83 16.28 -14.85
CA ASP A 232 -4.19 17.56 -15.14
C ASP A 232 -5.08 18.34 -16.10
N VAL A 233 -5.51 19.51 -15.69
CA VAL A 233 -6.45 20.35 -16.42
C VAL A 233 -5.84 21.71 -16.72
N THR A 234 -5.91 22.15 -17.98
CA THR A 234 -5.62 23.54 -18.35
C THR A 234 -6.90 24.18 -18.83
N ILE A 235 -7.31 25.25 -18.16
CA ILE A 235 -8.45 26.10 -18.51
C ILE A 235 -7.91 27.32 -19.23
N TYR A 236 -8.41 27.57 -20.45
CA TYR A 236 -7.98 28.67 -21.29
C TYR A 236 -8.91 29.87 -21.13
N GLY A 237 -8.31 31.05 -21.12
CA GLY A 237 -8.97 32.33 -21.09
C GLY A 237 -8.42 33.29 -22.17
N ARG A 238 -8.67 34.54 -21.98
CA ARG A 238 -8.07 35.64 -22.73
C ARG A 238 -7.64 36.71 -21.74
N GLY A 239 -6.32 36.76 -21.53
CA GLY A 239 -5.71 37.66 -20.55
C GLY A 239 -5.80 39.14 -20.94
N GLY A 240 -5.42 39.98 -19.97
CA GLY A 240 -5.39 41.41 -20.17
C GLY A 240 -5.28 42.22 -18.89
N HIS A 241 -5.56 43.51 -19.02
CA HIS A 241 -5.44 44.44 -17.89
C HIS A 241 -6.57 44.24 -16.87
N GLY A 242 -6.24 43.97 -15.61
CA GLY A 242 -7.21 43.68 -14.51
C GLY A 242 -8.27 44.77 -14.29
N ALA A 243 -8.01 46.03 -14.70
CA ALA A 243 -8.99 47.13 -14.69
C ALA A 243 -9.91 47.18 -15.92
N LYS A 244 -9.73 46.26 -16.90
CA LYS A 244 -10.55 46.18 -18.12
C LYS A 244 -11.11 44.77 -18.31
N PRO A 245 -11.80 44.16 -17.33
CA PRO A 245 -12.25 42.78 -17.37
C PRO A 245 -13.19 42.49 -18.55
N GLN A 246 -13.95 43.48 -19.01
CA GLN A 246 -14.86 43.34 -20.17
C GLN A 246 -14.14 43.07 -21.51
N MET A 247 -12.81 43.22 -21.57
CA MET A 247 -11.97 42.92 -22.72
C MET A 247 -11.30 41.55 -22.63
N THR A 248 -11.57 40.81 -21.57
CA THR A 248 -10.89 39.55 -21.25
C THR A 248 -11.90 38.42 -21.07
N VAL A 249 -11.40 37.19 -20.92
CA VAL A 249 -12.10 36.03 -20.40
C VAL A 249 -11.22 35.48 -19.29
N ASP A 250 -11.65 35.65 -18.04
CA ASP A 250 -10.81 35.37 -16.88
C ASP A 250 -10.81 33.87 -16.53
N PRO A 251 -9.72 33.14 -16.78
CA PRO A 251 -9.65 31.71 -16.50
C PRO A 251 -9.59 31.40 -15.00
N ILE A 252 -9.22 32.36 -14.14
CA ILE A 252 -9.24 32.19 -12.67
C ILE A 252 -10.69 32.11 -12.20
N VAL A 253 -11.58 32.93 -12.73
CA VAL A 253 -13.01 32.88 -12.40
C VAL A 253 -13.65 31.59 -12.91
N ILE A 254 -13.28 31.14 -14.12
CA ILE A 254 -13.75 29.85 -14.66
C ILE A 254 -13.29 28.70 -13.75
N ALA A 255 -12.01 28.67 -13.36
CA ALA A 255 -11.46 27.65 -12.47
C ALA A 255 -12.16 27.64 -11.11
N ALA A 256 -12.40 28.78 -10.51
CA ALA A 256 -13.10 28.87 -9.21
C ALA A 256 -14.52 28.29 -9.27
N ARG A 257 -15.27 28.55 -10.33
CA ARG A 257 -16.63 27.99 -10.55
C ARG A 257 -16.56 26.49 -10.82
N ALA A 258 -15.61 26.04 -11.66
CA ALA A 258 -15.40 24.64 -11.94
C ALA A 258 -15.05 23.85 -10.68
N ILE A 259 -14.20 24.38 -9.81
CA ILE A 259 -13.87 23.74 -8.51
C ILE A 259 -15.13 23.51 -7.69
N LEU A 260 -15.99 24.52 -7.54
CA LEU A 260 -17.25 24.39 -6.79
C LEU A 260 -18.17 23.33 -7.43
N GLY A 261 -18.30 23.34 -8.77
CA GLY A 261 -19.08 22.34 -9.51
C GLY A 261 -18.52 20.92 -9.33
N ILE A 262 -17.21 20.74 -9.43
CA ILE A 262 -16.54 19.45 -9.26
C ILE A 262 -16.77 18.86 -7.88
N GLN A 263 -16.77 19.69 -6.80
CA GLN A 263 -17.06 19.19 -5.46
C GLN A 263 -18.51 18.66 -5.30
N THR A 264 -19.42 19.08 -6.18
CA THR A 264 -20.80 18.54 -6.16
C THR A 264 -20.91 17.13 -6.76
N ILE A 265 -19.95 16.67 -7.53
CA ILE A 265 -19.94 15.33 -8.13
C ILE A 265 -20.03 14.25 -7.03
N VAL A 266 -19.15 14.34 -6.03
CA VAL A 266 -19.18 13.39 -4.91
C VAL A 266 -20.43 13.57 -4.05
N SER A 267 -20.80 14.82 -3.75
CA SER A 267 -21.87 15.09 -2.80
C SER A 267 -23.29 15.00 -3.39
N ARG A 268 -23.48 15.06 -4.74
CA ARG A 268 -24.79 15.13 -5.40
C ARG A 268 -24.98 14.15 -6.56
N GLU A 269 -23.91 13.59 -7.13
CA GLU A 269 -24.00 12.71 -8.28
C GLU A 269 -23.53 11.27 -7.99
N THR A 270 -22.79 11.08 -6.87
CA THR A 270 -22.32 9.78 -6.43
C THR A 270 -23.25 9.23 -5.34
N ASP A 271 -23.56 7.93 -5.42
CA ASP A 271 -24.32 7.26 -4.37
C ASP A 271 -23.56 7.37 -3.03
N PRO A 272 -24.21 7.85 -1.95
CA PRO A 272 -23.58 7.97 -0.62
C PRO A 272 -22.98 6.67 -0.07
N LEU A 273 -23.43 5.52 -0.55
CA LEU A 273 -22.89 4.20 -0.20
C LEU A 273 -21.68 3.78 -1.06
N SER A 274 -21.34 4.58 -2.06
CA SER A 274 -20.18 4.36 -2.95
C SER A 274 -19.06 5.33 -2.61
N PRO A 275 -18.07 4.93 -1.79
CA PRO A 275 -16.98 5.84 -1.39
C PRO A 275 -16.21 6.36 -2.59
N ALA A 276 -16.02 7.68 -2.62
CA ALA A 276 -15.25 8.36 -3.65
C ALA A 276 -14.62 9.64 -3.10
N VAL A 277 -13.45 9.99 -3.65
CA VAL A 277 -12.73 11.22 -3.29
C VAL A 277 -12.30 11.92 -4.57
N VAL A 278 -12.57 13.23 -4.65
CA VAL A 278 -12.04 14.13 -5.68
C VAL A 278 -11.33 15.28 -4.97
N THR A 279 -10.02 15.36 -5.16
CA THR A 279 -9.18 16.40 -4.54
C THR A 279 -8.55 17.24 -5.61
N ILE A 280 -8.73 18.58 -5.55
CA ILE A 280 -7.92 19.54 -6.30
C ILE A 280 -6.74 19.91 -5.40
N GLY A 281 -5.57 19.32 -5.70
CA GLY A 281 -4.37 19.45 -4.87
C GLY A 281 -3.56 20.70 -5.17
N ALA A 282 -3.64 21.22 -6.41
CA ALA A 282 -2.93 22.42 -6.81
C ALA A 282 -3.71 23.22 -7.88
N ILE A 283 -3.55 24.55 -7.84
CA ILE A 283 -4.02 25.47 -8.85
C ILE A 283 -2.93 26.51 -9.13
N HIS A 284 -2.64 26.75 -10.38
CA HIS A 284 -1.61 27.68 -10.84
C HIS A 284 -2.17 28.60 -11.90
N GLY A 285 -2.10 29.93 -11.68
CA GLY A 285 -2.57 30.91 -12.65
C GLY A 285 -2.28 32.34 -12.21
N GLY A 286 -1.83 33.16 -13.17
CA GLY A 286 -1.44 34.55 -12.91
C GLY A 286 -0.10 34.69 -12.16
N THR A 287 0.47 35.91 -12.26
CA THR A 287 1.77 36.24 -11.63
C THR A 287 1.70 37.53 -10.80
N VAL A 288 0.81 38.46 -11.19
CA VAL A 288 0.66 39.77 -10.54
C VAL A 288 -0.82 40.16 -10.45
N SER A 289 -1.18 40.98 -9.49
CA SER A 289 -2.58 41.31 -9.14
C SER A 289 -3.36 42.11 -10.18
N ASN A 290 -2.70 42.77 -11.11
CA ASN A 290 -3.32 43.69 -12.09
C ASN A 290 -3.31 43.14 -13.53
N ILE A 291 -2.97 41.84 -13.73
CA ILE A 291 -2.99 41.15 -15.02
C ILE A 291 -3.86 39.90 -14.88
N ILE A 292 -4.86 39.78 -15.76
CA ILE A 292 -5.62 38.54 -15.95
C ILE A 292 -4.78 37.62 -16.84
N PRO A 293 -4.52 36.37 -16.45
CA PRO A 293 -3.71 35.43 -17.24
C PRO A 293 -4.47 34.85 -18.43
N ASP A 294 -3.75 34.19 -19.36
CA ASP A 294 -4.35 33.49 -20.47
C ASP A 294 -4.81 32.07 -20.14
N GLU A 295 -4.30 31.49 -19.05
CA GLU A 295 -4.65 30.13 -18.64
C GLU A 295 -4.53 29.92 -17.13
N VAL A 296 -5.21 28.89 -16.64
CA VAL A 296 -5.07 28.32 -15.28
C VAL A 296 -4.91 26.81 -15.40
N ARG A 297 -3.92 26.26 -14.70
CA ARG A 297 -3.68 24.82 -14.57
C ARG A 297 -4.14 24.34 -13.21
N MET A 298 -4.83 23.20 -13.18
CA MET A 298 -5.26 22.51 -11.95
C MET A 298 -4.77 21.05 -11.96
N LEU A 299 -4.26 20.58 -10.81
CA LEU A 299 -3.88 19.19 -10.61
C LEU A 299 -4.85 18.55 -9.61
N MET A 300 -5.41 17.41 -10.00
CA MET A 300 -6.43 16.71 -9.20
C MET A 300 -6.09 15.24 -9.06
N THR A 301 -6.64 14.62 -8.00
CA THR A 301 -6.70 13.16 -7.87
C THR A 301 -8.14 12.71 -7.72
N VAL A 302 -8.47 11.56 -8.32
CA VAL A 302 -9.77 10.89 -8.19
C VAL A 302 -9.53 9.50 -7.62
N ARG A 303 -10.32 9.14 -6.59
CA ARG A 303 -10.23 7.82 -5.95
C ARG A 303 -11.61 7.23 -5.77
N SER A 304 -11.76 5.93 -6.05
CA SER A 304 -13.00 5.20 -5.83
C SER A 304 -12.71 3.69 -5.75
N TYR A 305 -13.69 2.90 -5.34
CA TYR A 305 -13.54 1.44 -5.39
C TYR A 305 -14.14 0.85 -6.66
N ASP A 306 -15.37 1.23 -6.99
CA ASP A 306 -16.09 0.68 -8.15
C ASP A 306 -15.67 1.39 -9.43
N HIS A 307 -15.33 0.60 -10.45
CA HIS A 307 -14.91 1.10 -11.77
C HIS A 307 -15.98 1.96 -12.45
N ARG A 308 -17.28 1.63 -12.31
CA ARG A 308 -18.36 2.43 -12.90
C ARG A 308 -18.51 3.79 -12.21
N VAL A 309 -18.27 3.83 -10.89
CA VAL A 309 -18.24 5.09 -10.13
C VAL A 309 -17.07 5.95 -10.61
N ARG A 310 -15.87 5.36 -10.77
CA ARG A 310 -14.69 6.02 -11.34
C ARG A 310 -14.97 6.64 -12.70
N GLU A 311 -15.48 5.86 -13.66
CA GLU A 311 -15.79 6.35 -15.01
C GLU A 311 -16.81 7.50 -14.97
N ARG A 312 -17.85 7.39 -14.14
CA ARG A 312 -18.86 8.45 -13.97
C ARG A 312 -18.25 9.73 -13.43
N ILE A 313 -17.38 9.65 -12.42
CA ILE A 313 -16.72 10.82 -11.84
C ILE A 313 -15.84 11.51 -12.88
N LEU A 314 -15.01 10.77 -13.62
CA LEU A 314 -14.14 11.31 -14.65
C LEU A 314 -14.96 11.98 -15.77
N ALA A 315 -16.05 11.38 -16.21
CA ALA A 315 -16.97 11.97 -17.19
C ALA A 315 -17.65 13.24 -16.65
N SER A 316 -18.04 13.23 -15.36
CA SER A 316 -18.67 14.40 -14.71
C SER A 316 -17.69 15.56 -14.54
N ILE A 317 -16.43 15.28 -14.21
CA ILE A 317 -15.37 16.31 -14.17
C ILE A 317 -15.26 16.99 -15.54
N LYS A 318 -15.16 16.20 -16.62
CA LYS A 318 -15.11 16.77 -17.97
C LYS A 318 -16.33 17.64 -18.28
N ARG A 319 -17.53 17.14 -18.00
CA ARG A 319 -18.78 17.88 -18.23
C ARG A 319 -18.82 19.21 -17.49
N GLN A 320 -18.41 19.24 -16.22
CA GLN A 320 -18.37 20.46 -15.39
C GLN A 320 -17.38 21.49 -15.97
N LEU A 321 -16.19 21.05 -16.34
CA LEU A 321 -15.15 21.89 -16.94
C LEU A 321 -15.61 22.49 -18.28
N ASP A 322 -16.16 21.68 -19.17
CA ASP A 322 -16.67 22.12 -20.47
C ASP A 322 -17.82 23.12 -20.30
N ALA A 323 -18.73 22.88 -19.34
CA ALA A 323 -19.86 23.76 -19.08
C ALA A 323 -19.43 25.15 -18.57
N GLU A 324 -18.48 25.20 -17.63
CA GLU A 324 -17.98 26.47 -17.08
C GLU A 324 -17.16 27.27 -18.10
N ALA A 325 -16.40 26.61 -18.96
CA ALA A 325 -15.70 27.25 -20.06
C ALA A 325 -16.69 27.84 -21.09
N ALA A 326 -17.72 27.08 -21.45
CA ALA A 326 -18.78 27.54 -22.37
C ALA A 326 -19.59 28.71 -21.76
N ALA A 327 -19.93 28.65 -20.47
CA ALA A 327 -20.67 29.72 -19.78
C ALA A 327 -19.89 31.05 -19.70
N ALA A 328 -18.56 30.99 -19.82
CA ALA A 328 -17.68 32.18 -19.80
C ALA A 328 -17.26 32.64 -21.20
N ASP A 329 -17.74 32.02 -22.26
CA ASP A 329 -17.29 32.27 -23.64
C ASP A 329 -15.77 32.12 -23.81
N ALA A 330 -15.23 31.04 -23.21
CA ALA A 330 -13.80 30.74 -23.26
C ALA A 330 -13.33 30.49 -24.72
N PRO A 331 -12.11 30.87 -25.05
CA PRO A 331 -11.60 30.74 -26.44
C PRO A 331 -11.46 29.29 -26.90
N SER A 332 -11.35 28.35 -25.99
CA SER A 332 -11.34 26.92 -26.26
C SER A 332 -11.84 26.12 -25.07
N LEU A 333 -12.22 24.85 -25.30
CA LEU A 333 -12.51 23.91 -24.22
C LEU A 333 -11.24 23.60 -23.41
N PRO A 334 -11.39 23.27 -22.11
CA PRO A 334 -10.26 22.87 -21.28
C PRO A 334 -9.52 21.65 -21.83
N SER A 335 -8.20 21.65 -21.74
CA SER A 335 -7.39 20.46 -21.95
C SER A 335 -7.43 19.61 -20.68
N ILE A 336 -7.77 18.33 -20.83
CA ILE A 336 -7.87 17.39 -19.69
C ILE A 336 -7.02 16.18 -20.02
N LYS A 337 -5.96 15.98 -19.25
CA LYS A 337 -5.10 14.81 -19.31
C LYS A 337 -5.37 13.94 -18.09
N ILE A 338 -5.82 12.71 -18.33
CA ILE A 338 -6.03 11.70 -17.27
C ILE A 338 -4.88 10.71 -17.36
N GLU A 339 -4.15 10.57 -16.26
CA GLU A 339 -3.14 9.54 -16.09
C GLU A 339 -3.69 8.50 -15.13
N PRO A 340 -4.11 7.32 -15.62
CA PRO A 340 -4.54 6.23 -14.77
C PRO A 340 -3.39 5.75 -13.89
N GLY A 341 -3.62 5.68 -12.58
CA GLY A 341 -2.76 4.99 -11.63
C GLY A 341 -3.26 3.56 -11.39
N ALA A 342 -3.15 3.08 -10.15
CA ALA A 342 -3.64 1.77 -9.79
C ALA A 342 -5.18 1.70 -9.83
N GLU A 343 -5.70 0.54 -10.20
CA GLU A 343 -7.10 0.17 -9.98
C GLU A 343 -7.33 -0.19 -8.50
N SER A 344 -8.58 -0.36 -8.10
CA SER A 344 -8.91 -0.77 -6.73
C SER A 344 -8.45 -2.21 -6.45
N VAL A 345 -7.87 -2.44 -5.27
CA VAL A 345 -7.60 -3.79 -4.77
C VAL A 345 -8.91 -4.40 -4.31
N TYR A 346 -9.24 -5.56 -4.86
CA TYR A 346 -10.38 -6.37 -4.47
C TYR A 346 -9.90 -7.72 -3.94
N ASN A 347 -9.99 -7.88 -2.63
CA ASN A 347 -9.68 -9.15 -1.97
C ASN A 347 -10.81 -10.16 -2.22
N ASP A 348 -10.48 -11.31 -2.83
CA ASP A 348 -11.44 -12.39 -3.04
C ASP A 348 -12.07 -12.81 -1.70
N PRO A 349 -13.40 -12.72 -1.50
CA PRO A 349 -14.01 -12.93 -0.20
C PRO A 349 -13.85 -14.36 0.34
N GLU A 350 -13.96 -15.38 -0.53
CA GLU A 350 -13.80 -16.78 -0.12
C GLU A 350 -12.36 -17.08 0.26
N LEU A 351 -11.40 -16.59 -0.55
CA LEU A 351 -10.00 -16.75 -0.25
C LEU A 351 -9.64 -16.01 1.04
N THR A 352 -10.12 -14.79 1.24
CA THR A 352 -9.91 -14.02 2.48
C THR A 352 -10.42 -14.80 3.69
N ALA A 353 -11.65 -15.30 3.64
CA ALA A 353 -12.22 -16.07 4.73
C ALA A 353 -11.41 -17.34 5.05
N ARG A 354 -10.94 -18.06 4.01
CA ARG A 354 -10.09 -19.25 4.13
C ARG A 354 -8.76 -18.93 4.81
N LEU A 355 -8.09 -17.84 4.38
CA LEU A 355 -6.80 -17.41 4.93
C LEU A 355 -6.94 -16.94 6.38
N VAL A 356 -7.97 -16.15 6.70
CA VAL A 356 -8.25 -15.69 8.08
C VAL A 356 -8.50 -16.89 9.01
N ALA A 357 -9.25 -17.89 8.53
CA ALA A 357 -9.47 -19.10 9.31
C ALA A 357 -8.15 -19.87 9.55
N ALA A 358 -7.26 -19.92 8.55
CA ALA A 358 -5.94 -20.55 8.68
C ALA A 358 -5.05 -19.78 9.68
N LEU A 359 -5.00 -18.45 9.58
CA LEU A 359 -4.27 -17.59 10.51
C LEU A 359 -4.73 -17.81 11.94
N ARG A 360 -6.03 -17.77 12.20
CA ARG A 360 -6.59 -17.99 13.55
C ARG A 360 -6.34 -19.39 14.09
N ARG A 361 -6.29 -20.43 13.24
CA ARG A 361 -5.92 -21.79 13.66
C ARG A 361 -4.43 -21.90 13.97
N GLY A 362 -3.57 -21.27 13.17
CA GLY A 362 -2.12 -21.42 13.27
C GLY A 362 -1.47 -20.48 14.28
N LEU A 363 -2.00 -19.27 14.43
CA LEU A 363 -1.37 -18.19 15.22
C LEU A 363 -2.22 -17.75 16.43
N GLY A 364 -3.44 -18.27 16.57
CA GLY A 364 -4.34 -17.94 17.67
C GLY A 364 -5.59 -17.16 17.22
N PRO A 365 -6.66 -17.17 18.01
CA PRO A 365 -7.97 -16.64 17.62
C PRO A 365 -7.95 -15.12 17.36
N ASP A 366 -7.07 -14.39 18.03
CA ASP A 366 -6.97 -12.93 17.95
C ASP A 366 -5.91 -12.45 16.93
N SER A 367 -5.24 -13.37 16.23
CA SER A 367 -4.17 -13.06 15.26
C SER A 367 -4.64 -12.29 14.02
N ALA A 368 -5.95 -12.30 13.73
CA ALA A 368 -6.50 -11.62 12.56
C ALA A 368 -7.76 -10.83 12.91
N VAL A 369 -7.76 -9.53 12.61
CA VAL A 369 -8.85 -8.59 12.87
C VAL A 369 -9.38 -7.95 11.59
N GLU A 370 -10.68 -7.75 11.52
CA GLU A 370 -11.27 -7.02 10.40
C GLU A 370 -10.99 -5.52 10.54
N MET A 371 -10.60 -4.88 9.45
CA MET A 371 -10.32 -3.46 9.41
C MET A 371 -11.13 -2.78 8.29
N PRO A 372 -11.37 -1.47 8.39
CA PRO A 372 -12.07 -0.74 7.34
C PRO A 372 -11.23 -0.69 6.05
N ALA A 373 -11.93 -0.64 4.91
CA ALA A 373 -11.31 -0.35 3.63
C ALA A 373 -10.68 1.06 3.63
N LYS A 374 -9.62 1.26 2.82
CA LYS A 374 -8.81 2.48 2.78
C LYS A 374 -8.86 3.16 1.41
N MET A 375 -8.83 4.49 1.40
CA MET A 375 -8.79 5.29 0.17
C MET A 375 -7.37 5.50 -0.40
N THR A 376 -6.35 4.84 0.16
CA THR A 376 -5.01 4.74 -0.44
C THR A 376 -5.02 3.76 -1.61
N SER A 377 -4.11 3.91 -2.57
CA SER A 377 -3.96 3.03 -3.73
C SER A 377 -2.87 1.98 -3.51
N GLU A 378 -2.83 0.95 -4.37
CA GLU A 378 -1.87 -0.14 -4.36
C GLU A 378 -1.95 -0.89 -5.70
N ASP A 379 -0.82 -1.08 -6.38
CA ASP A 379 -0.81 -1.65 -7.72
C ASP A 379 -0.86 -3.19 -7.78
N PHE A 380 -0.82 -3.87 -6.62
CA PHE A 380 -1.14 -5.29 -6.49
C PHE A 380 -2.50 -5.66 -7.11
N SER A 381 -3.40 -4.68 -7.18
CA SER A 381 -4.69 -4.78 -7.87
C SER A 381 -4.60 -5.32 -9.29
N ALA A 382 -3.49 -5.05 -10.00
CA ALA A 382 -3.28 -5.47 -11.38
C ALA A 382 -3.30 -7.01 -11.53
N TYR A 383 -2.81 -7.76 -10.55
CA TYR A 383 -2.82 -9.22 -10.57
C TYR A 383 -4.24 -9.80 -10.45
N GLY A 384 -5.06 -9.21 -9.56
CA GLY A 384 -6.48 -9.56 -9.45
C GLY A 384 -7.24 -9.27 -10.75
N ARG A 385 -6.99 -8.13 -11.37
CA ARG A 385 -7.58 -7.76 -12.68
C ARG A 385 -7.10 -8.65 -13.81
N ALA A 386 -5.90 -9.19 -13.75
CA ALA A 386 -5.42 -10.21 -14.67
C ALA A 386 -6.07 -11.60 -14.43
N GLY A 387 -7.06 -11.67 -13.51
CA GLY A 387 -7.89 -12.86 -13.25
C GLY A 387 -7.22 -13.87 -12.32
N VAL A 388 -6.39 -13.43 -11.39
CA VAL A 388 -5.86 -14.23 -10.27
C VAL A 388 -6.73 -13.96 -9.04
N ARG A 389 -7.05 -15.00 -8.26
CA ARG A 389 -7.69 -14.81 -6.94
C ARG A 389 -6.65 -14.20 -6.00
N ALA A 390 -6.81 -12.93 -5.67
CA ALA A 390 -5.81 -12.12 -4.98
C ALA A 390 -6.30 -11.67 -3.60
N VAL A 391 -5.38 -11.63 -2.62
CA VAL A 391 -5.63 -11.09 -1.29
C VAL A 391 -4.42 -10.29 -0.83
N LEU A 392 -4.64 -9.03 -0.51
CA LEU A 392 -3.74 -8.15 0.22
C LEU A 392 -4.18 -8.11 1.68
N LEU A 393 -3.30 -8.42 2.59
CA LEU A 393 -3.52 -8.28 4.03
C LEU A 393 -2.59 -7.21 4.60
N HIS A 394 -2.85 -6.79 5.82
CA HIS A 394 -1.97 -5.87 6.53
C HIS A 394 -1.34 -6.57 7.73
N ILE A 395 -0.12 -6.18 8.10
CA ILE A 395 0.55 -6.60 9.32
C ILE A 395 0.73 -5.40 10.24
N GLY A 396 0.25 -5.49 11.45
CA GLY A 396 0.45 -4.45 12.45
C GLY A 396 1.93 -4.23 12.74
N ALA A 397 2.35 -2.96 12.75
CA ALA A 397 3.76 -2.60 12.79
C ALA A 397 4.14 -1.67 13.95
N VAL A 398 3.23 -1.46 14.90
CA VAL A 398 3.41 -0.50 15.98
C VAL A 398 3.36 -1.18 17.34
N ASN A 399 4.19 -0.70 18.26
CA ASN A 399 4.18 -1.18 19.65
C ASN A 399 2.79 -1.04 20.28
N PRO A 400 2.21 -2.11 20.83
CA PRO A 400 0.86 -2.08 21.43
C PRO A 400 0.69 -1.02 22.52
N ALA A 401 1.74 -0.80 23.35
CA ALA A 401 1.68 0.22 24.41
C ALA A 401 1.71 1.66 23.84
N ALA A 402 2.43 1.86 22.74
CA ALA A 402 2.44 3.15 22.03
C ALA A 402 1.07 3.48 21.43
N LEU A 403 0.39 2.50 20.81
CA LEU A 403 -0.99 2.66 20.34
C LEU A 403 -1.96 2.97 21.49
N ALA A 404 -1.87 2.23 22.59
CA ALA A 404 -2.74 2.42 23.74
C ALA A 404 -2.54 3.77 24.45
N SER A 405 -1.38 4.41 24.29
CA SER A 405 -1.09 5.72 24.90
C SER A 405 -1.91 6.86 24.31
N GLY A 406 -2.51 6.67 23.13
CA GLY A 406 -3.21 7.73 22.38
C GLY A 406 -2.29 8.80 21.78
N THR A 407 -0.97 8.61 21.85
CA THR A 407 -0.01 9.51 21.20
C THR A 407 -0.13 9.37 19.69
N LYS A 408 -0.12 10.51 18.98
CA LYS A 408 -0.09 10.50 17.52
C LYS A 408 1.25 9.93 17.04
N LEU A 409 1.18 8.76 16.44
CA LEU A 409 2.34 8.07 15.89
C LEU A 409 2.61 8.54 14.44
N PRO A 410 3.85 8.42 13.94
CA PRO A 410 4.13 8.59 12.52
C PRO A 410 3.29 7.63 11.69
N ASP A 411 2.83 8.08 10.53
CA ASP A 411 2.15 7.26 9.52
C ASP A 411 3.13 6.90 8.41
N LEU A 412 2.75 5.99 7.52
CA LEU A 412 3.47 5.70 6.28
C LEU A 412 3.74 7.00 5.51
N HIS A 413 4.82 7.03 4.74
CA HIS A 413 5.35 8.20 4.03
C HIS A 413 5.81 9.35 4.95
N SER A 414 5.86 9.12 6.26
CA SER A 414 6.49 10.06 7.19
C SER A 414 8.01 9.86 7.23
N PRO A 415 8.81 10.93 7.28
CA PRO A 415 10.26 10.82 7.50
C PRO A 415 10.63 10.21 8.86
N LEU A 416 9.68 10.04 9.75
CA LEU A 416 9.83 9.46 11.09
C LEU A 416 9.30 8.03 11.18
N TRP A 417 8.74 7.47 10.09
CA TRP A 417 8.17 6.13 10.09
C TRP A 417 9.26 5.06 10.16
N TYR A 418 9.09 4.14 11.07
CA TYR A 418 9.77 2.83 11.11
C TYR A 418 8.92 1.85 11.93
N PRO A 419 8.91 0.55 11.57
CA PRO A 419 8.13 -0.45 12.27
C PRO A 419 8.78 -0.88 13.59
N GLU A 420 8.00 -1.43 14.51
CA GLU A 420 8.53 -2.23 15.62
C GLU A 420 9.06 -3.55 15.05
N LEU A 421 10.34 -3.58 14.71
CA LEU A 421 10.93 -4.55 13.78
C LEU A 421 10.71 -6.01 14.18
N GLU A 422 11.22 -6.44 15.35
CA GLU A 422 11.27 -7.87 15.72
C GLU A 422 9.87 -8.51 15.75
N PRO A 423 8.89 -8.02 16.54
CA PRO A 423 7.59 -8.67 16.61
C PRO A 423 6.81 -8.58 15.31
N THR A 424 6.97 -7.49 14.54
CA THR A 424 6.30 -7.35 13.24
C THR A 424 6.87 -8.33 12.23
N LEU A 425 8.19 -8.44 12.12
CA LEU A 425 8.85 -9.35 11.19
C LEU A 425 8.53 -10.83 11.50
N ARG A 426 8.54 -11.21 12.78
CA ARG A 426 8.13 -12.56 13.22
C ARG A 426 6.71 -12.87 12.76
N SER A 427 5.79 -11.95 13.02
CA SER A 427 4.38 -12.14 12.70
C SER A 427 4.11 -12.15 11.20
N LEU A 428 4.81 -11.30 10.44
CA LEU A 428 4.76 -11.26 8.99
C LEU A 428 5.15 -12.62 8.39
N VAL A 429 6.35 -13.11 8.74
CA VAL A 429 6.83 -14.40 8.25
C VAL A 429 5.91 -15.55 8.65
N ALA A 430 5.44 -15.53 9.90
CA ALA A 430 4.54 -16.58 10.38
C ALA A 430 3.20 -16.57 9.65
N ALA A 431 2.62 -15.40 9.42
CA ALA A 431 1.38 -15.27 8.68
C ALA A 431 1.53 -15.74 7.22
N GLU A 432 2.58 -15.32 6.54
CA GLU A 432 2.85 -15.77 5.17
C GLU A 432 3.05 -17.28 5.07
N VAL A 433 3.84 -17.88 5.97
CA VAL A 433 4.07 -19.34 6.00
C VAL A 433 2.77 -20.09 6.26
N VAL A 434 1.94 -19.65 7.19
CA VAL A 434 0.63 -20.26 7.47
C VAL A 434 -0.28 -20.18 6.25
N MET A 435 -0.37 -19.02 5.60
CA MET A 435 -1.20 -18.82 4.42
C MET A 435 -0.72 -19.66 3.23
N LEU A 436 0.58 -19.68 2.97
CA LEU A 436 1.16 -20.48 1.89
C LEU A 436 0.96 -21.98 2.15
N THR A 437 1.15 -22.45 3.37
CA THR A 437 0.93 -23.87 3.73
C THR A 437 -0.55 -24.23 3.58
N GLU A 438 -1.47 -23.34 3.91
CA GLU A 438 -2.92 -23.55 3.70
C GLU A 438 -3.29 -23.71 2.22
N LEU A 439 -2.61 -22.98 1.32
CA LEU A 439 -2.93 -22.99 -0.11
C LEU A 439 -2.16 -24.05 -0.90
N LEU A 440 -0.90 -24.28 -0.55
CA LEU A 440 -0.02 -25.25 -1.22
C LEU A 440 -0.26 -26.67 -0.70
N VAL A 441 -1.45 -27.19 -0.92
CA VAL A 441 -1.86 -28.53 -0.49
C VAL A 441 -1.93 -29.51 -1.67
N ALA A 442 -1.67 -30.78 -1.41
CA ALA A 442 -1.85 -31.80 -2.43
C ALA A 442 -3.32 -31.81 -2.94
N PRO A 443 -3.55 -32.07 -4.24
CA PRO A 443 -4.90 -32.27 -4.74
C PRO A 443 -5.58 -33.39 -3.92
N SER A 444 -6.76 -33.11 -3.39
CA SER A 444 -7.62 -34.17 -2.83
C SER A 444 -8.14 -34.99 -4.01
N PHE A 445 -7.66 -36.22 -4.12
CA PHE A 445 -8.14 -37.22 -5.09
C PHE A 445 -9.48 -37.80 -4.64
#